data_a27c336bab36a5524e54776dadf15d86
#
_entry.id   a27c336bab36a5524e54776dadf15d86
#
_cell.length_a   1.000
_cell.length_b   1.000
_cell.length_c   1.000
_cell.angle_alpha   90.00
_cell.angle_beta   90.00
_cell.angle_gamma   90.00
#
_symmetry.space_group_name_H-M   'P 1'
#
loop_
_entity.id
_entity.type
_entity.pdbx_description
1 polymer ?
#
loop_
_entity_poly.entity_id
_entity_poly.type
_entity_poly.pdbx_seq_one_letter_code
_entity_poly.pdbx_strand_id
1 'polypeptide(L)'
;MKQINYRTVAIILAAALTTFFLTPAHARSHRTLAQARAGFHTHLIVQKRTPDEVQTPPAGQFNLVYYKSPIGPLPAYVSLPPTSGKRYPAIIWIFGGFDNGIDSTAWDEQTPDNDQSASAFRKYGIVTMYPCRRGGNRSAGLNETLYGEVDDILAAYRWLAAQPYVDPAHIYLGGHSTGGTLSLLVAESTSRFRAVFSFGPVARIDEYGSSDFTFNYNDPREIELRSPINFLDAISKPTVVFEGTVEANDGPLAELNAANHNPLVHFYSLPGYTHFSELAYSTPLVASWIVQDKGATFHIPGASTKSGSHRRRG
;
A
#
# COMPACT_ATOMS: atom_id res chain seq x y z
N MET A 1 68.07 46.31 -52.74
CA MET A 1 66.73 46.69 -52.23
C MET A 1 65.79 45.50 -52.51
N LYS A 2 65.42 44.72 -51.49
CA LYS A 2 64.61 43.53 -51.62
C LYS A 2 63.18 43.80 -51.11
N GLN A 3 62.21 43.62 -51.95
CA GLN A 3 60.80 43.73 -51.60
C GLN A 3 60.35 42.46 -50.84
N ILE A 4 59.64 42.62 -49.70
CA ILE A 4 59.07 41.57 -48.92
C ILE A 4 57.56 41.50 -49.26
N ASN A 5 57.11 40.33 -49.80
CA ASN A 5 55.77 40.09 -50.13
C ASN A 5 55.03 39.49 -48.88
N TYR A 6 54.03 40.16 -48.40
CA TYR A 6 53.14 39.65 -47.34
C TYR A 6 52.02 38.86 -47.99
N ARG A 7 52.01 37.54 -47.79
CA ARG A 7 50.84 36.67 -48.09
C ARG A 7 49.91 36.71 -46.91
N THR A 8 48.66 37.14 -47.16
CA THR A 8 47.58 37.14 -46.22
C THR A 8 47.12 35.74 -46.05
N VAL A 9 47.23 35.19 -44.81
CA VAL A 9 46.65 33.90 -44.44
C VAL A 9 45.25 34.16 -43.89
N ALA A 10 44.19 33.75 -44.61
CA ALA A 10 42.81 33.77 -44.15
C ALA A 10 42.56 32.52 -43.28
N ILE A 11 42.34 32.71 -41.99
CA ILE A 11 41.93 31.63 -41.08
C ILE A 11 40.40 31.54 -41.17
N ILE A 12 39.91 30.46 -41.73
CA ILE A 12 38.49 30.10 -41.73
C ILE A 12 38.20 29.41 -40.39
N LEU A 13 37.49 30.10 -39.48
CA LEU A 13 36.96 29.52 -38.26
C LEU A 13 35.68 28.78 -38.62
N ALA A 14 35.71 27.44 -38.70
CA ALA A 14 34.53 26.61 -38.81
C ALA A 14 33.92 26.46 -37.41
N ALA A 15 32.82 27.20 -37.12
CA ALA A 15 32.03 27.01 -35.93
C ALA A 15 31.17 25.72 -36.08
N ALA A 16 31.58 24.64 -35.43
CA ALA A 16 30.78 23.45 -35.33
C ALA A 16 29.62 23.71 -34.32
N LEU A 17 28.41 23.96 -34.83
CA LEU A 17 27.20 23.94 -34.03
C LEU A 17 26.88 22.47 -33.64
N THR A 18 27.28 22.09 -32.43
CA THR A 18 26.78 20.85 -31.80
C THR A 18 25.37 21.11 -31.31
N THR A 19 24.37 20.73 -32.11
CA THR A 19 22.98 20.61 -31.68
C THR A 19 22.87 19.45 -30.70
N PHE A 20 22.82 19.75 -29.40
CA PHE A 20 22.40 18.83 -28.38
C PHE A 20 20.92 18.53 -28.63
N PHE A 21 20.62 17.41 -29.26
CA PHE A 21 19.28 16.82 -29.18
C PHE A 21 19.06 16.38 -27.72
N LEU A 22 18.33 17.21 -26.96
CA LEU A 22 17.69 16.78 -25.73
C LEU A 22 16.67 15.69 -26.13
N THR A 23 17.09 14.43 -26.04
CA THR A 23 16.15 13.32 -26.04
C THR A 23 15.20 13.57 -24.87
N PRO A 24 13.87 13.65 -25.10
CA PRO A 24 12.94 13.75 -24.01
C PRO A 24 13.19 12.53 -23.12
N ALA A 25 13.43 12.75 -21.83
CA ALA A 25 13.47 11.68 -20.87
C ALA A 25 12.14 10.92 -21.01
N HIS A 26 12.20 9.77 -21.64
CA HIS A 26 11.06 8.87 -21.68
C HIS A 26 10.75 8.57 -20.22
N ALA A 27 9.63 9.11 -19.73
CA ALA A 27 9.08 8.69 -18.45
C ALA A 27 9.04 7.16 -18.52
N ARG A 28 9.87 6.48 -17.73
CA ARG A 28 9.83 5.02 -17.61
C ARG A 28 8.42 4.71 -17.17
N SER A 29 7.62 4.13 -18.05
CA SER A 29 6.33 3.57 -17.69
C SER A 29 6.62 2.41 -16.76
N HIS A 30 6.52 2.65 -15.46
CA HIS A 30 6.75 1.63 -14.45
C HIS A 30 5.62 0.61 -14.55
N ARG A 31 5.98 -0.63 -14.81
CA ARG A 31 5.02 -1.74 -14.91
C ARG A 31 4.35 -1.93 -13.56
N THR A 32 3.02 -1.86 -13.51
CA THR A 32 2.26 -2.12 -12.28
C THR A 32 2.33 -3.60 -11.90
N LEU A 33 2.11 -3.92 -10.63
CA LEU A 33 1.99 -5.30 -10.18
C LEU A 33 0.86 -6.03 -10.93
N ALA A 34 -0.27 -5.37 -11.20
CA ALA A 34 -1.37 -5.95 -11.99
C ALA A 34 -0.91 -6.35 -13.41
N GLN A 35 -0.11 -5.51 -14.08
CA GLN A 35 0.49 -5.83 -15.38
C GLN A 35 1.54 -6.94 -15.26
N ALA A 36 2.30 -6.96 -14.17
CA ALA A 36 3.30 -8.00 -13.92
C ALA A 36 2.66 -9.38 -13.69
N ARG A 37 1.50 -9.42 -13.02
CA ARG A 37 0.72 -10.65 -12.77
C ARG A 37 -0.03 -11.16 -14.00
N ALA A 38 -0.19 -10.35 -15.06
CA ALA A 38 -0.97 -10.74 -16.23
C ALA A 38 -0.42 -12.04 -16.87
N GLY A 39 -1.28 -13.04 -16.96
CA GLY A 39 -0.95 -14.37 -17.51
C GLY A 39 -0.14 -15.28 -16.58
N PHE A 40 0.20 -14.83 -15.37
CA PHE A 40 0.85 -15.68 -14.37
C PHE A 40 -0.22 -16.29 -13.45
N HIS A 41 -0.04 -17.58 -13.13
CA HIS A 41 -0.85 -18.32 -12.17
C HIS A 41 0.06 -18.86 -11.07
N THR A 42 -0.24 -18.52 -9.83
CA THR A 42 0.54 -19.01 -8.68
C THR A 42 0.45 -20.53 -8.56
N HIS A 43 1.58 -21.15 -8.26
CA HIS A 43 1.67 -22.59 -8.02
C HIS A 43 1.67 -22.86 -6.51
N LEU A 44 0.53 -23.31 -5.99
CA LEU A 44 0.41 -23.67 -4.58
C LEU A 44 1.00 -25.06 -4.34
N ILE A 45 1.95 -25.14 -3.42
CA ILE A 45 2.57 -26.39 -2.93
C ILE A 45 1.91 -26.85 -1.61
N VAL A 46 1.19 -25.94 -0.93
CA VAL A 46 0.44 -26.23 0.29
C VAL A 46 -0.98 -25.68 0.13
N GLN A 47 -1.98 -26.49 0.49
CA GLN A 47 -3.38 -26.08 0.56
C GLN A 47 -3.69 -25.62 1.98
N LYS A 48 -3.74 -24.29 2.21
CA LYS A 48 -4.01 -23.69 3.52
C LYS A 48 -5.39 -23.03 3.52
N ARG A 49 -6.16 -23.30 4.58
CA ARG A 49 -7.44 -22.65 4.87
C ARG A 49 -7.58 -22.47 6.38
N THR A 50 -8.31 -21.45 6.79
CA THR A 50 -8.74 -21.28 8.18
C THR A 50 -9.97 -22.15 8.43
N PRO A 51 -9.91 -23.10 9.37
CA PRO A 51 -11.01 -24.04 9.63
C PRO A 51 -12.18 -23.42 10.41
N ASP A 52 -11.95 -22.31 11.08
CA ASP A 52 -12.93 -21.67 11.95
C ASP A 52 -14.04 -21.00 11.14
N GLU A 53 -15.25 -21.05 11.66
CA GLU A 53 -16.38 -20.31 11.10
C GLU A 53 -16.25 -18.82 11.44
N VAL A 54 -16.80 -17.97 10.57
CA VAL A 54 -16.87 -16.54 10.86
C VAL A 54 -17.79 -16.31 12.07
N GLN A 55 -17.31 -15.54 13.04
CA GLN A 55 -18.09 -15.23 14.24
C GLN A 55 -19.16 -14.18 13.94
N THR A 56 -20.27 -14.24 14.67
CA THR A 56 -21.29 -13.19 14.63
C THR A 56 -20.79 -12.00 15.46
N PRO A 57 -20.66 -10.80 14.88
CA PRO A 57 -20.19 -9.65 15.62
C PRO A 57 -21.24 -9.14 16.61
N PRO A 58 -20.84 -8.37 17.64
CA PRO A 58 -21.76 -7.75 18.57
C PRO A 58 -22.79 -6.85 17.87
N ALA A 59 -24.05 -7.02 18.22
CA ALA A 59 -25.12 -6.19 17.67
C ALA A 59 -24.88 -4.70 17.97
N GLY A 60 -25.14 -3.83 17.00
CA GLY A 60 -24.99 -2.39 17.15
C GLY A 60 -23.55 -1.87 16.98
N GLN A 61 -22.56 -2.74 16.72
CA GLN A 61 -21.18 -2.33 16.45
C GLN A 61 -20.76 -2.61 15.01
N PHE A 62 -21.04 -3.81 14.51
CA PHE A 62 -20.68 -4.27 13.18
C PHE A 62 -21.83 -5.01 12.50
N ASN A 63 -21.81 -4.97 11.18
CA ASN A 63 -22.53 -5.88 10.32
C ASN A 63 -21.57 -6.95 9.79
N LEU A 64 -21.98 -8.21 9.85
CA LEU A 64 -21.39 -9.28 9.05
C LEU A 64 -22.01 -9.21 7.65
N VAL A 65 -21.18 -9.01 6.66
CA VAL A 65 -21.58 -8.89 5.25
C VAL A 65 -20.77 -9.86 4.40
N TYR A 66 -21.23 -10.07 3.15
CA TYR A 66 -20.50 -10.89 2.19
C TYR A 66 -20.24 -10.07 0.93
N TYR A 67 -18.99 -9.97 0.52
CA TYR A 67 -18.60 -9.31 -0.73
C TYR A 67 -18.20 -10.32 -1.80
N LYS A 68 -18.49 -10.02 -3.05
CA LYS A 68 -18.24 -10.92 -4.18
C LYS A 68 -16.80 -10.78 -4.66
N SER A 69 -15.94 -11.71 -4.26
CA SER A 69 -14.59 -11.90 -4.80
C SER A 69 -14.63 -12.74 -6.09
N PRO A 70 -13.56 -12.73 -6.92
CA PRO A 70 -13.46 -13.63 -8.08
C PRO A 70 -13.60 -15.12 -7.76
N ILE A 71 -13.27 -15.53 -6.53
CA ILE A 71 -13.33 -16.94 -6.09
C ILE A 71 -14.64 -17.30 -5.39
N GLY A 72 -15.56 -16.37 -5.22
CA GLY A 72 -16.83 -16.55 -4.52
C GLY A 72 -17.11 -15.50 -3.45
N PRO A 73 -18.20 -15.62 -2.69
CA PRO A 73 -18.51 -14.70 -1.61
C PRO A 73 -17.54 -14.90 -0.44
N LEU A 74 -17.03 -13.79 0.08
CA LEU A 74 -16.14 -13.73 1.25
C LEU A 74 -16.79 -12.88 2.34
N PRO A 75 -16.74 -13.26 3.63
CA PRO A 75 -17.29 -12.47 4.72
C PRO A 75 -16.42 -11.24 5.01
N ALA A 76 -17.04 -10.22 5.60
CA ALA A 76 -16.34 -9.07 6.15
C ALA A 76 -17.14 -8.51 7.33
N TYR A 77 -16.42 -7.95 8.32
CA TYR A 77 -17.06 -7.09 9.30
C TYR A 77 -16.99 -5.65 8.83
N VAL A 78 -18.10 -4.93 8.92
CA VAL A 78 -18.16 -3.51 8.58
C VAL A 78 -18.77 -2.76 9.75
N SER A 79 -18.05 -1.78 10.30
CA SER A 79 -18.55 -0.96 11.39
C SER A 79 -19.78 -0.16 10.95
N LEU A 80 -20.69 0.06 11.87
CA LEU A 80 -21.85 0.91 11.61
C LEU A 80 -21.41 2.37 11.39
N PRO A 81 -22.08 3.11 10.47
CA PRO A 81 -21.84 4.54 10.33
C PRO A 81 -22.29 5.28 11.61
N PRO A 82 -21.63 6.38 11.99
CA PRO A 82 -21.95 7.12 13.21
C PRO A 82 -23.41 7.60 13.28
N THR A 83 -23.99 7.99 12.16
CA THR A 83 -25.42 8.37 12.05
C THR A 83 -25.98 8.00 10.68
N SER A 84 -27.30 7.84 10.59
CA SER A 84 -27.98 7.61 9.32
C SER A 84 -28.02 8.87 8.43
N GLY A 85 -28.21 8.68 7.13
CA GLY A 85 -28.47 9.76 6.17
C GLY A 85 -27.26 10.59 5.74
N LYS A 86 -26.06 10.26 6.17
CA LYS A 86 -24.80 10.88 5.74
C LYS A 86 -23.85 9.85 5.12
N ARG A 87 -22.89 10.37 4.35
CA ARG A 87 -21.76 9.58 3.85
C ARG A 87 -20.52 9.88 4.68
N TYR A 88 -19.75 8.86 4.92
CA TYR A 88 -18.55 8.89 5.75
C TYR A 88 -17.33 8.41 4.97
N PRO A 89 -16.12 8.90 5.28
CA PRO A 89 -14.91 8.26 4.83
C PRO A 89 -14.86 6.82 5.34
N ALA A 90 -14.23 5.95 4.58
CA ALA A 90 -14.10 4.55 4.95
C ALA A 90 -12.66 4.06 4.77
N ILE A 91 -12.25 3.07 5.58
CA ILE A 91 -10.99 2.38 5.46
C ILE A 91 -11.22 0.87 5.41
N ILE A 92 -10.52 0.19 4.50
CA ILE A 92 -10.34 -1.25 4.57
C ILE A 92 -9.09 -1.49 5.41
N TRP A 93 -9.24 -2.26 6.49
CA TRP A 93 -8.14 -2.60 7.38
C TRP A 93 -7.81 -4.09 7.32
N ILE A 94 -6.54 -4.41 7.10
CA ILE A 94 -6.04 -5.78 6.94
C ILE A 94 -5.20 -6.13 8.16
N PHE A 95 -5.64 -7.16 8.90
CA PHE A 95 -4.88 -7.70 10.04
C PHE A 95 -3.54 -8.29 9.60
N GLY A 96 -2.58 -8.28 10.51
CA GLY A 96 -1.32 -9.01 10.37
C GLY A 96 -1.49 -10.53 10.48
N GLY A 97 -0.40 -11.24 10.23
CA GLY A 97 -0.38 -12.70 10.22
C GLY A 97 -0.77 -13.31 8.86
N PHE A 98 -0.49 -14.61 8.74
CA PHE A 98 -0.76 -15.37 7.50
C PHE A 98 -2.12 -16.07 7.50
N ASP A 99 -2.99 -15.74 8.47
CA ASP A 99 -4.38 -16.17 8.46
C ASP A 99 -5.21 -15.20 7.62
N ASN A 100 -6.03 -15.74 6.74
CA ASN A 100 -6.93 -14.97 5.90
C ASN A 100 -8.31 -14.77 6.52
N GLY A 101 -8.56 -15.36 7.69
CA GLY A 101 -9.80 -15.22 8.46
C GLY A 101 -9.94 -13.86 9.14
N ILE A 102 -11.13 -13.65 9.68
CA ILE A 102 -11.48 -12.53 10.55
C ILE A 102 -12.12 -13.09 11.82
N ASP A 103 -11.87 -12.43 12.94
CA ASP A 103 -12.34 -12.88 14.25
C ASP A 103 -12.72 -11.69 15.15
N SER A 104 -12.86 -11.96 16.45
CA SER A 104 -13.22 -10.97 17.46
C SER A 104 -12.19 -9.85 17.66
N THR A 105 -10.97 -9.96 17.12
CA THR A 105 -9.97 -8.88 17.11
C THR A 105 -10.58 -7.58 16.56
N ALA A 106 -11.56 -7.67 15.64
CA ALA A 106 -12.22 -6.50 15.07
C ALA A 106 -12.96 -5.65 16.11
N TRP A 107 -13.45 -6.22 17.21
CA TRP A 107 -14.27 -5.54 18.24
C TRP A 107 -13.79 -5.72 19.68
N ASP A 108 -12.98 -6.72 19.98
CA ASP A 108 -12.41 -6.88 21.32
C ASP A 108 -11.49 -5.71 21.65
N GLU A 109 -11.51 -5.29 22.90
CA GLU A 109 -10.59 -4.25 23.36
C GLU A 109 -9.16 -4.74 23.28
N GLN A 110 -8.33 -3.98 22.57
CA GLN A 110 -6.92 -4.26 22.39
C GLN A 110 -6.08 -3.37 23.28
N THR A 111 -4.94 -3.87 23.73
CA THR A 111 -3.97 -3.07 24.49
C THR A 111 -3.25 -2.08 23.58
N PRO A 112 -2.84 -0.89 24.08
CA PRO A 112 -2.14 0.10 23.28
C PRO A 112 -0.84 -0.38 22.63
N ASP A 113 -0.20 -1.41 23.20
CA ASP A 113 1.02 -2.01 22.70
C ASP A 113 0.79 -2.98 21.53
N ASN A 114 -0.48 -3.33 21.22
CA ASN A 114 -0.83 -4.16 20.06
C ASN A 114 -2.29 -4.02 19.64
N ASP A 115 -2.76 -2.82 19.27
CA ASP A 115 -4.14 -2.63 18.76
C ASP A 115 -4.27 -3.05 17.29
N GLN A 116 -4.34 -4.36 17.06
CA GLN A 116 -4.56 -4.93 15.73
C GLN A 116 -5.91 -4.53 15.12
N SER A 117 -6.90 -4.15 15.94
CA SER A 117 -8.20 -3.67 15.44
C SER A 117 -8.15 -2.28 14.83
N ALA A 118 -7.05 -1.54 15.00
CA ALA A 118 -6.93 -0.14 14.61
C ALA A 118 -8.17 0.68 15.04
N SER A 119 -8.59 0.49 16.30
CA SER A 119 -9.84 1.03 16.87
C SER A 119 -9.97 2.55 16.70
N ALA A 120 -8.85 3.25 16.54
CA ALA A 120 -8.80 4.68 16.30
C ALA A 120 -9.67 5.11 15.10
N PHE A 121 -9.68 4.35 14.00
CA PHE A 121 -10.49 4.72 12.84
C PHE A 121 -11.97 4.81 13.18
N ARG A 122 -12.51 3.84 13.92
CA ARG A 122 -13.91 3.87 14.37
C ARG A 122 -14.18 5.00 15.37
N LYS A 123 -13.25 5.25 16.30
CA LYS A 123 -13.34 6.35 17.29
C LYS A 123 -13.39 7.73 16.60
N TYR A 124 -12.77 7.87 15.42
CA TYR A 124 -12.80 9.08 14.60
C TYR A 124 -14.00 9.12 13.62
N GLY A 125 -14.93 8.16 13.70
CA GLY A 125 -16.12 8.12 12.84
C GLY A 125 -15.86 7.68 11.40
N ILE A 126 -14.77 6.98 11.17
CA ILE A 126 -14.43 6.38 9.87
C ILE A 126 -15.04 4.98 9.81
N VAL A 127 -15.81 4.70 8.77
CA VAL A 127 -16.34 3.35 8.53
C VAL A 127 -15.17 2.41 8.26
N THR A 128 -15.05 1.36 9.07
CA THR A 128 -13.94 0.40 8.97
C THR A 128 -14.45 -0.94 8.52
N MET A 129 -13.86 -1.49 7.46
CA MET A 129 -14.14 -2.82 6.93
C MET A 129 -12.95 -3.74 7.17
N TYR A 130 -13.21 -4.90 7.76
CA TYR A 130 -12.24 -5.99 7.98
C TYR A 130 -12.61 -7.15 7.05
N PRO A 131 -11.98 -7.29 5.88
CA PRO A 131 -12.33 -8.33 4.94
C PRO A 131 -11.61 -9.64 5.28
N CYS A 132 -12.36 -10.73 5.37
CA CYS A 132 -11.82 -12.07 5.21
C CYS A 132 -11.30 -12.21 3.77
N ARG A 133 -10.21 -12.93 3.59
CA ARG A 133 -9.62 -13.20 2.27
C ARG A 133 -9.82 -14.67 1.92
N ARG A 134 -9.49 -15.04 0.69
CA ARG A 134 -9.63 -16.42 0.17
C ARG A 134 -9.12 -17.48 1.13
N GLY A 135 -9.90 -18.53 1.33
CA GLY A 135 -9.59 -19.63 2.25
C GLY A 135 -9.71 -19.32 3.73
N GLY A 136 -10.01 -18.06 4.12
CA GLY A 136 -10.30 -17.70 5.51
C GLY A 136 -11.74 -18.06 5.91
N ASN A 137 -11.97 -18.37 7.19
CA ASN A 137 -13.28 -18.65 7.77
C ASN A 137 -14.14 -19.62 6.93
N ARG A 138 -13.58 -20.75 6.52
CA ARG A 138 -14.22 -21.73 5.63
C ARG A 138 -14.72 -21.19 4.30
N SER A 139 -14.26 -20.01 3.90
CA SER A 139 -14.64 -19.39 2.64
C SER A 139 -14.05 -20.10 1.42
N ALA A 140 -14.51 -19.71 0.24
CA ALA A 140 -14.00 -20.22 -1.03
C ALA A 140 -12.51 -19.88 -1.24
N GLY A 141 -11.85 -20.68 -2.08
CA GLY A 141 -10.43 -20.51 -2.43
C GLY A 141 -9.47 -21.10 -1.41
N LEU A 142 -8.21 -20.82 -1.61
CA LEU A 142 -7.09 -21.21 -0.76
C LEU A 142 -6.25 -19.94 -0.46
N ASN A 143 -5.57 -19.94 0.66
CA ASN A 143 -4.58 -18.90 0.95
C ASN A 143 -3.46 -18.98 -0.10
N GLU A 144 -3.21 -17.88 -0.80
CA GLU A 144 -2.18 -17.75 -1.85
C GLU A 144 -0.98 -16.91 -1.40
N THR A 145 -0.86 -16.68 -0.11
CA THR A 145 0.22 -15.91 0.51
C THR A 145 0.45 -14.57 -0.22
N LEU A 146 -0.51 -13.65 -0.05
CA LEU A 146 -0.51 -12.28 -0.60
C LEU A 146 -0.60 -12.15 -2.14
N TYR A 147 -0.83 -13.24 -2.88
CA TYR A 147 -0.97 -13.15 -4.34
C TYR A 147 -2.41 -12.86 -4.75
N GLY A 148 -3.31 -13.79 -4.61
CA GLY A 148 -4.71 -13.62 -4.99
C GLY A 148 -5.51 -12.77 -4.00
N GLU A 149 -5.02 -12.60 -2.78
CA GLU A 149 -5.58 -11.72 -1.76
C GLU A 149 -5.64 -10.26 -2.23
N VAL A 150 -4.76 -9.82 -3.14
CA VAL A 150 -4.87 -8.51 -3.82
C VAL A 150 -6.23 -8.36 -4.50
N ASP A 151 -6.69 -9.39 -5.20
CA ASP A 151 -7.97 -9.35 -5.94
C ASP A 151 -9.17 -9.36 -4.99
N ASP A 152 -9.02 -10.01 -3.82
CA ASP A 152 -10.04 -10.02 -2.77
C ASP A 152 -10.20 -8.62 -2.15
N ILE A 153 -9.11 -7.92 -1.88
CA ILE A 153 -9.15 -6.52 -1.38
C ILE A 153 -9.75 -5.58 -2.44
N LEU A 154 -9.44 -5.76 -3.71
CA LEU A 154 -10.08 -4.99 -4.79
C LEU A 154 -11.57 -5.27 -4.90
N ALA A 155 -12.01 -6.49 -4.57
CA ALA A 155 -13.42 -6.85 -4.50
C ALA A 155 -14.10 -6.23 -3.28
N ALA A 156 -13.45 -6.25 -2.12
CA ALA A 156 -13.91 -5.56 -0.90
C ALA A 156 -14.09 -4.05 -1.14
N TYR A 157 -13.13 -3.42 -1.83
CA TYR A 157 -13.26 -2.02 -2.25
C TYR A 157 -14.54 -1.77 -3.06
N ARG A 158 -14.81 -2.60 -4.08
CA ARG A 158 -16.00 -2.43 -4.93
C ARG A 158 -17.29 -2.55 -4.12
N TRP A 159 -17.34 -3.48 -3.18
CA TRP A 159 -18.49 -3.64 -2.29
C TRP A 159 -18.66 -2.42 -1.39
N LEU A 160 -17.59 -1.94 -0.76
CA LEU A 160 -17.60 -0.81 0.17
C LEU A 160 -17.99 0.49 -0.55
N ALA A 161 -17.46 0.73 -1.75
CA ALA A 161 -17.77 1.91 -2.56
C ALA A 161 -19.23 2.00 -3.00
N ALA A 162 -19.95 0.87 -3.04
CA ALA A 162 -21.36 0.81 -3.39
C ALA A 162 -22.30 1.08 -2.20
N GLN A 163 -21.77 1.21 -0.98
CA GLN A 163 -22.61 1.42 0.19
C GLN A 163 -23.15 2.85 0.27
N PRO A 164 -24.45 3.05 0.56
CA PRO A 164 -25.06 4.39 0.53
C PRO A 164 -24.50 5.33 1.61
N TYR A 165 -23.91 4.79 2.67
CA TYR A 165 -23.31 5.53 3.78
C TYR A 165 -21.80 5.76 3.64
N VAL A 166 -21.18 5.31 2.55
CA VAL A 166 -19.76 5.52 2.27
C VAL A 166 -19.58 6.63 1.23
N ASP A 167 -18.63 7.51 1.46
CA ASP A 167 -18.16 8.44 0.45
C ASP A 167 -17.14 7.72 -0.48
N PRO A 168 -17.51 7.41 -1.73
CA PRO A 168 -16.65 6.64 -2.62
C PRO A 168 -15.37 7.39 -3.04
N ALA A 169 -15.32 8.71 -2.85
CA ALA A 169 -14.12 9.50 -3.10
C ALA A 169 -13.12 9.45 -1.93
N HIS A 170 -13.56 8.98 -0.76
CA HIS A 170 -12.78 8.94 0.47
C HIS A 170 -12.69 7.52 1.05
N ILE A 171 -12.24 6.58 0.21
CA ILE A 171 -11.97 5.20 0.63
C ILE A 171 -10.46 4.99 0.68
N TYR A 172 -9.99 4.58 1.85
CA TYR A 172 -8.59 4.35 2.19
C TYR A 172 -8.32 2.87 2.39
N LEU A 173 -7.05 2.51 2.34
CA LEU A 173 -6.57 1.16 2.65
C LEU A 173 -5.51 1.25 3.72
N GLY A 174 -5.55 0.35 4.67
CA GLY A 174 -4.48 0.18 5.66
C GLY A 174 -4.35 -1.27 6.10
N GLY A 175 -3.21 -1.59 6.67
CA GLY A 175 -2.97 -2.91 7.24
C GLY A 175 -1.64 -2.98 7.96
N HIS A 176 -1.50 -3.96 8.84
CA HIS A 176 -0.34 -4.16 9.69
C HIS A 176 0.42 -5.43 9.32
N SER A 177 1.75 -5.38 9.39
CA SER A 177 2.63 -6.54 9.14
C SER A 177 2.39 -7.13 7.75
N THR A 178 1.98 -8.41 7.64
CA THR A 178 1.56 -9.01 6.36
C THR A 178 0.42 -8.25 5.70
N GLY A 179 -0.51 -7.67 6.49
CA GLY A 179 -1.55 -6.77 6.01
C GLY A 179 -0.99 -5.45 5.46
N GLY A 180 0.10 -4.94 6.04
CA GLY A 180 0.86 -3.80 5.54
C GLY A 180 1.49 -4.10 4.19
N THR A 181 2.16 -5.26 4.08
CA THR A 181 2.75 -5.75 2.82
C THR A 181 1.67 -5.92 1.75
N LEU A 182 0.53 -6.54 2.08
CA LEU A 182 -0.59 -6.68 1.15
C LEU A 182 -1.14 -5.32 0.72
N SER A 183 -1.19 -4.33 1.63
CA SER A 183 -1.64 -2.97 1.30
C SER A 183 -0.73 -2.30 0.26
N LEU A 184 0.60 -2.49 0.32
CA LEU A 184 1.53 -2.04 -0.71
C LEU A 184 1.29 -2.74 -2.04
N LEU A 185 1.17 -4.07 -2.06
CA LEU A 185 0.89 -4.84 -3.28
C LEU A 185 -0.43 -4.41 -3.95
N VAL A 186 -1.44 -4.04 -3.15
CA VAL A 186 -2.68 -3.46 -3.67
C VAL A 186 -2.45 -2.08 -4.24
N ALA A 187 -1.69 -1.19 -3.56
CA ALA A 187 -1.36 0.14 -4.06
C ALA A 187 -0.62 0.10 -5.41
N GLU A 188 0.27 -0.88 -5.59
CA GLU A 188 1.03 -1.16 -6.81
C GLU A 188 0.17 -1.73 -7.95
N SER A 189 -1.02 -2.22 -7.62
CA SER A 189 -1.95 -2.83 -8.57
C SER A 189 -3.05 -1.89 -9.04
N THR A 190 -3.37 -0.81 -8.29
CA THR A 190 -4.54 0.03 -8.55
C THR A 190 -4.39 1.47 -8.07
N SER A 191 -5.13 2.38 -8.70
CA SER A 191 -5.28 3.78 -8.29
C SER A 191 -6.61 4.09 -7.59
N ARG A 192 -7.36 3.08 -7.13
CA ARG A 192 -8.73 3.25 -6.65
C ARG A 192 -8.83 3.89 -5.26
N PHE A 193 -7.88 3.60 -4.38
CA PHE A 193 -7.87 4.14 -3.03
C PHE A 193 -7.47 5.61 -3.01
N ARG A 194 -8.02 6.37 -2.09
CA ARG A 194 -7.71 7.78 -1.87
C ARG A 194 -6.27 7.98 -1.41
N ALA A 195 -5.85 7.15 -0.46
CA ALA A 195 -4.48 6.96 0.01
C ALA A 195 -4.33 5.56 0.61
N VAL A 196 -3.08 5.11 0.79
CA VAL A 196 -2.74 3.82 1.38
C VAL A 196 -1.79 4.02 2.56
N PHE A 197 -2.03 3.27 3.64
CA PHE A 197 -1.25 3.32 4.88
C PHE A 197 -0.77 1.92 5.22
N SER A 198 0.52 1.69 5.10
CA SER A 198 1.16 0.40 5.36
C SER A 198 1.94 0.49 6.67
N PHE A 199 1.65 -0.41 7.60
CA PHE A 199 2.28 -0.44 8.92
C PHE A 199 3.08 -1.73 9.03
N GLY A 200 4.38 -1.60 9.28
CA GLY A 200 5.27 -2.73 9.46
C GLY A 200 5.41 -3.71 8.28
N PRO A 201 5.45 -3.27 7.01
CA PRO A 201 5.62 -4.19 5.89
C PRO A 201 7.03 -4.74 5.82
N VAL A 202 7.20 -5.82 5.06
CA VAL A 202 8.50 -6.22 4.54
C VAL A 202 8.74 -5.66 3.15
N ALA A 203 10.01 -5.54 2.75
CA ALA A 203 10.40 -5.15 1.40
C ALA A 203 10.23 -6.32 0.42
N ARG A 204 10.55 -7.51 0.87
CA ARG A 204 10.54 -8.77 0.11
C ARG A 204 9.79 -9.83 0.89
N ILE A 205 8.98 -10.63 0.19
CA ILE A 205 8.18 -11.67 0.83
C ILE A 205 9.02 -12.70 1.59
N ASP A 206 10.22 -13.00 1.12
CA ASP A 206 11.15 -13.97 1.72
C ASP A 206 11.69 -13.53 3.08
N GLU A 207 11.59 -12.27 3.47
CA GLU A 207 11.96 -11.77 4.80
C GLU A 207 11.06 -12.30 5.93
N TYR A 208 9.86 -12.78 5.60
CA TYR A 208 9.00 -13.49 6.57
C TYR A 208 9.47 -14.91 6.86
N GLY A 209 10.45 -15.43 6.11
CA GLY A 209 10.76 -16.87 6.11
C GLY A 209 9.71 -17.66 5.31
N SER A 210 9.96 -18.96 5.12
CA SER A 210 9.12 -19.78 4.23
C SER A 210 8.11 -20.68 4.94
N SER A 211 8.06 -20.68 6.28
CA SER A 211 7.22 -21.60 7.07
C SER A 211 5.72 -21.48 6.79
N ASP A 212 5.27 -20.29 6.46
CA ASP A 212 3.86 -19.97 6.19
C ASP A 212 3.52 -19.88 4.70
N PHE A 213 4.49 -20.07 3.82
CA PHE A 213 4.26 -19.93 2.40
C PHE A 213 3.46 -21.10 1.82
N THR A 214 2.47 -20.76 1.01
CA THR A 214 1.66 -21.75 0.30
C THR A 214 2.15 -22.01 -1.12
N PHE A 215 3.05 -21.18 -1.64
CA PHE A 215 3.58 -21.21 -3.00
C PHE A 215 5.01 -21.76 -3.06
N ASN A 216 5.48 -22.09 -4.27
CA ASN A 216 6.87 -22.51 -4.47
C ASN A 216 7.85 -21.34 -4.33
N TYR A 217 8.42 -21.16 -3.15
CA TYR A 217 9.36 -20.07 -2.86
C TYR A 217 10.74 -20.20 -3.56
N ASN A 218 11.01 -21.31 -4.25
CA ASN A 218 12.18 -21.45 -5.12
C ASN A 218 11.93 -20.87 -6.52
N ASP A 219 10.70 -20.50 -6.86
CA ASP A 219 10.40 -19.80 -8.09
C ASP A 219 10.61 -18.28 -7.88
N PRO A 220 11.61 -17.67 -8.54
CA PRO A 220 11.91 -16.25 -8.37
C PRO A 220 10.75 -15.37 -8.84
N ARG A 221 9.87 -15.86 -9.71
CA ARG A 221 8.69 -15.11 -10.15
C ARG A 221 7.62 -15.01 -9.08
N GLU A 222 7.43 -16.07 -8.29
CA GLU A 222 6.53 -16.05 -7.13
C GLU A 222 7.01 -15.05 -6.08
N ILE A 223 8.32 -15.01 -5.81
CA ILE A 223 8.93 -14.02 -4.90
C ILE A 223 8.77 -12.60 -5.45
N GLU A 224 9.11 -12.36 -6.72
CA GLU A 224 9.00 -11.05 -7.35
C GLU A 224 7.58 -10.46 -7.22
N LEU A 225 6.54 -11.25 -7.51
CA LEU A 225 5.15 -10.81 -7.56
C LEU A 225 4.50 -10.59 -6.18
N ARG A 226 5.23 -10.90 -5.10
CA ARG A 226 4.81 -10.71 -3.70
C ARG A 226 5.71 -9.75 -2.93
N SER A 227 6.70 -9.16 -3.59
CA SER A 227 7.70 -8.29 -2.96
C SER A 227 7.49 -6.83 -3.37
N PRO A 228 6.99 -5.98 -2.47
CA PRO A 228 6.65 -4.58 -2.79
C PRO A 228 7.81 -3.77 -3.37
N ILE A 229 9.05 -4.06 -2.98
CA ILE A 229 10.23 -3.34 -3.47
C ILE A 229 10.33 -3.28 -5.00
N ASN A 230 9.71 -4.23 -5.69
CA ASN A 230 9.80 -4.34 -7.16
C ASN A 230 8.84 -3.40 -7.91
N PHE A 231 7.84 -2.80 -7.22
CA PHE A 231 6.76 -2.09 -7.90
C PHE A 231 6.41 -0.73 -7.27
N LEU A 232 7.20 -0.22 -6.30
CA LEU A 232 6.97 1.07 -5.62
C LEU A 232 6.76 2.23 -6.61
N ASP A 233 7.53 2.24 -7.70
CA ASP A 233 7.46 3.30 -8.72
C ASP A 233 6.13 3.30 -9.50
N ALA A 234 5.35 2.22 -9.43
CA ALA A 234 4.04 2.12 -10.08
C ALA A 234 2.89 2.67 -9.21
N ILE A 235 3.15 2.95 -7.94
CA ILE A 235 2.14 3.51 -7.02
C ILE A 235 1.74 4.90 -7.52
N SER A 236 0.44 5.11 -7.69
CA SER A 236 -0.12 6.34 -8.28
C SER A 236 -0.99 7.15 -7.32
N LYS A 237 -1.02 6.75 -6.05
CA LYS A 237 -1.75 7.44 -4.97
C LYS A 237 -0.83 7.66 -3.76
N PRO A 238 -1.07 8.71 -2.97
CA PRO A 238 -0.31 8.94 -1.75
C PRO A 238 -0.28 7.68 -0.89
N THR A 239 0.92 7.23 -0.56
CA THR A 239 1.14 6.02 0.23
C THR A 239 2.13 6.34 1.34
N VAL A 240 1.79 5.94 2.55
CA VAL A 240 2.64 6.15 3.74
C VAL A 240 2.97 4.81 4.36
N VAL A 241 4.25 4.62 4.62
CA VAL A 241 4.78 3.42 5.26
C VAL A 241 5.32 3.80 6.63
N PHE A 242 4.86 3.11 7.67
CA PHE A 242 5.30 3.29 9.05
C PHE A 242 6.01 2.03 9.55
N GLU A 243 6.98 2.21 10.44
CA GLU A 243 7.57 1.12 11.22
C GLU A 243 8.24 1.67 12.48
N GLY A 244 8.21 0.90 13.57
CA GLY A 244 8.95 1.17 14.79
C GLY A 244 10.47 1.07 14.61
N THR A 245 11.20 1.37 15.67
CA THR A 245 12.68 1.22 15.68
C THR A 245 13.19 0.25 16.75
N VAL A 246 12.27 -0.39 17.48
CA VAL A 246 12.59 -1.31 18.57
C VAL A 246 11.96 -2.66 18.27
N GLU A 247 12.78 -3.72 18.14
CA GLU A 247 12.27 -5.05 17.80
C GLU A 247 11.27 -5.02 16.61
N ALA A 248 11.69 -4.36 15.51
CA ALA A 248 10.83 -3.96 14.42
C ALA A 248 11.44 -4.36 13.06
N ASN A 249 10.66 -4.22 11.99
CA ASN A 249 11.09 -4.41 10.60
C ASN A 249 11.80 -3.15 10.05
N ASP A 250 12.66 -2.51 10.83
CA ASP A 250 13.36 -1.28 10.44
C ASP A 250 14.34 -1.50 9.28
N GLY A 251 14.93 -2.68 9.15
CA GLY A 251 15.74 -3.09 8.02
C GLY A 251 14.93 -3.08 6.72
N PRO A 252 13.82 -3.81 6.61
CA PRO A 252 12.88 -3.74 5.50
C PRO A 252 12.37 -2.34 5.18
N LEU A 253 12.04 -1.52 6.18
CA LEU A 253 11.66 -0.12 5.97
C LEU A 253 12.77 0.68 5.30
N ALA A 254 14.02 0.52 5.77
CA ALA A 254 15.18 1.19 5.20
C ALA A 254 15.45 0.75 3.75
N GLU A 255 15.30 -0.55 3.44
CA GLU A 255 15.44 -1.11 2.09
C GLU A 255 14.39 -0.54 1.14
N LEU A 256 13.12 -0.52 1.53
CA LEU A 256 12.03 0.08 0.76
C LEU A 256 12.30 1.56 0.48
N ASN A 257 12.71 2.32 1.52
CA ASN A 257 13.00 3.74 1.39
C ASN A 257 14.20 4.02 0.46
N ALA A 258 15.24 3.19 0.53
CA ALA A 258 16.42 3.31 -0.34
C ALA A 258 16.11 2.99 -1.81
N ALA A 259 15.21 2.04 -2.05
CA ALA A 259 14.77 1.66 -3.40
C ALA A 259 13.72 2.61 -3.99
N ASN A 260 13.10 3.46 -3.18
CA ASN A 260 11.99 4.30 -3.60
C ASN A 260 12.44 5.54 -4.38
N HIS A 261 11.90 5.70 -5.60
CA HIS A 261 12.05 6.90 -6.42
C HIS A 261 10.71 7.62 -6.64
N ASN A 262 9.63 7.10 -6.07
CA ASN A 262 8.28 7.62 -6.24
C ASN A 262 7.96 8.71 -5.19
N PRO A 263 7.73 9.96 -5.60
CA PRO A 263 7.45 11.05 -4.65
C PRO A 263 6.09 10.92 -3.94
N LEU A 264 5.26 9.97 -4.32
CA LEU A 264 3.98 9.69 -3.66
C LEU A 264 4.11 8.70 -2.50
N VAL A 265 5.27 8.05 -2.35
CA VAL A 265 5.53 7.07 -1.28
C VAL A 265 6.43 7.68 -0.22
N HIS A 266 5.96 7.70 1.01
CA HIS A 266 6.64 8.32 2.15
C HIS A 266 6.88 7.30 3.25
N PHE A 267 8.04 7.37 3.90
CA PHE A 267 8.46 6.43 4.94
C PHE A 267 8.66 7.16 6.26
N TYR A 268 8.08 6.60 7.33
CA TYR A 268 8.18 7.13 8.68
C TYR A 268 8.71 6.06 9.63
N SER A 269 9.94 6.26 10.09
CA SER A 269 10.50 5.51 11.20
C SER A 269 10.02 6.13 12.52
N LEU A 270 9.49 5.32 13.44
CA LEU A 270 8.90 5.75 14.69
C LEU A 270 9.81 5.39 15.88
N PRO A 271 10.64 6.34 16.36
CA PRO A 271 11.61 6.06 17.42
C PRO A 271 10.94 5.61 18.73
N GLY A 272 11.43 4.52 19.29
CA GLY A 272 10.96 3.99 20.57
C GLY A 272 9.71 3.12 20.51
N TYR A 273 9.11 2.96 19.32
CA TYR A 273 7.99 2.02 19.12
C TYR A 273 8.49 0.68 18.59
N THR A 274 7.80 -0.37 19.00
CA THR A 274 8.00 -1.72 18.44
C THR A 274 7.15 -1.89 17.19
N HIS A 275 7.35 -3.00 16.48
CA HIS A 275 6.50 -3.42 15.35
C HIS A 275 5.00 -3.41 15.66
N PHE A 276 4.60 -3.66 16.89
CA PHE A 276 3.20 -3.68 17.31
C PHE A 276 2.75 -2.37 17.94
N SER A 277 3.55 -1.78 18.83
CA SER A 277 3.15 -0.57 19.57
C SER A 277 3.10 0.69 18.68
N GLU A 278 3.69 0.66 17.49
CA GLU A 278 3.56 1.75 16.52
C GLU A 278 2.09 2.05 16.16
N LEU A 279 1.22 1.02 16.20
CA LEU A 279 -0.20 1.18 15.87
C LEU A 279 -0.92 2.15 16.81
N ALA A 280 -0.53 2.19 18.10
CA ALA A 280 -1.13 3.09 19.09
C ALA A 280 -0.87 4.57 18.78
N TYR A 281 0.27 4.87 18.13
CA TYR A 281 0.61 6.22 17.71
C TYR A 281 0.11 6.55 16.30
N SER A 282 0.39 5.66 15.37
CA SER A 282 0.22 5.92 13.94
C SER A 282 -1.24 5.83 13.48
N THR A 283 -2.07 4.94 14.05
CA THR A 283 -3.47 4.80 13.63
C THR A 283 -4.33 6.01 14.02
N PRO A 284 -4.22 6.62 15.24
CA PRO A 284 -4.89 7.89 15.54
C PRO A 284 -4.40 9.06 14.67
N LEU A 285 -3.09 9.10 14.36
CA LEU A 285 -2.52 10.11 13.48
C LEU A 285 -3.14 10.02 12.08
N VAL A 286 -3.15 8.83 11.48
CA VAL A 286 -3.76 8.59 10.16
C VAL A 286 -5.26 8.85 10.19
N ALA A 287 -5.98 8.45 11.25
CA ALA A 287 -7.41 8.74 11.40
C ALA A 287 -7.67 10.25 11.40
N SER A 288 -6.83 11.04 12.07
CA SER A 288 -6.92 12.50 12.05
C SER A 288 -6.72 13.07 10.64
N TRP A 289 -5.77 12.55 9.87
CA TRP A 289 -5.54 12.96 8.48
C TRP A 289 -6.74 12.66 7.58
N ILE A 290 -7.34 11.47 7.74
CA ILE A 290 -8.53 11.06 6.98
C ILE A 290 -9.71 12.01 7.27
N VAL A 291 -9.96 12.34 8.52
CA VAL A 291 -11.08 13.24 8.90
C VAL A 291 -10.85 14.67 8.39
N GLN A 292 -9.60 15.09 8.29
CA GLN A 292 -9.23 16.42 7.79
C GLN A 292 -9.15 16.47 6.24
N ASP A 293 -9.17 15.35 5.56
CA ASP A 293 -9.12 15.31 4.09
C ASP A 293 -10.42 15.84 3.47
N LYS A 294 -10.38 17.09 3.02
CA LYS A 294 -11.48 17.79 2.33
C LYS A 294 -11.08 18.28 0.95
N GLY A 295 -9.83 18.01 0.55
CA GLY A 295 -9.28 18.50 -0.70
C GLY A 295 -9.66 17.67 -1.93
N ALA A 296 -9.29 18.14 -3.11
CA ALA A 296 -9.41 17.37 -4.36
C ALA A 296 -8.47 16.16 -4.36
N THR A 297 -7.30 16.27 -3.72
CA THR A 297 -6.31 15.20 -3.54
C THR A 297 -5.97 15.05 -2.05
N PHE A 298 -5.61 13.84 -1.63
CA PHE A 298 -5.07 13.62 -0.30
C PHE A 298 -3.66 14.20 -0.21
N HIS A 299 -3.42 14.99 0.83
CA HIS A 299 -2.11 15.53 1.15
C HIS A 299 -1.65 14.98 2.50
N ILE A 300 -0.44 14.43 2.52
CA ILE A 300 0.16 13.95 3.76
C ILE A 300 0.61 15.18 4.57
N PRO A 301 0.04 15.43 5.77
CA PRO A 301 0.43 16.58 6.57
C PRO A 301 1.91 16.50 6.95
N GLY A 302 2.64 17.60 6.78
CA GLY A 302 4.07 17.68 7.10
C GLY A 302 5.02 17.12 6.03
N ALA A 303 4.54 16.48 4.99
CA ALA A 303 5.37 16.12 3.85
C ALA A 303 5.73 17.40 3.06
N SER A 304 7.02 17.78 3.10
CA SER A 304 7.51 18.90 2.33
C SER A 304 7.43 18.58 0.84
N THR A 305 6.62 19.32 0.09
CA THR A 305 6.74 19.36 -1.36
C THR A 305 8.06 20.04 -1.68
N LYS A 306 9.12 19.28 -1.92
CA LYS A 306 10.35 19.82 -2.51
C LYS A 306 10.03 20.27 -3.94
N SER A 307 9.43 21.44 -4.07
CA SER A 307 9.40 22.21 -5.31
C SER A 307 10.84 22.63 -5.59
N GLY A 308 11.47 22.01 -6.57
CA GLY A 308 12.81 22.36 -7.04
C GLY A 308 12.81 23.74 -7.68
N SER A 309 12.95 24.80 -6.90
CA SER A 309 13.37 26.11 -7.39
C SER A 309 14.88 26.23 -7.23
N HIS A 310 15.63 25.76 -8.22
CA HIS A 310 17.00 26.26 -8.44
C HIS A 310 16.87 27.73 -8.84
N ARG A 311 16.85 28.66 -7.88
CA ARG A 311 17.21 30.05 -8.13
C ARG A 311 18.71 30.07 -8.39
N ARG A 312 19.08 30.16 -9.66
CA ARG A 312 20.41 30.64 -10.02
C ARG A 312 20.53 32.06 -9.46
N ARG A 313 21.43 32.27 -8.51
CA ARG A 313 21.96 33.60 -8.22
C ARG A 313 23.04 33.85 -9.24
N GLY A 314 22.83 34.91 -10.02
CA GLY A 314 23.85 35.52 -10.87
C GLY A 314 24.92 36.25 -10.04
#